data_0f35263daf88a29fbdf3e2b070e8460a
#
_entry.id   0f35263daf88a29fbdf3e2b070e8460a
#
_cell.length_a   1.000
_cell.length_b   1.000
_cell.length_c   1.000
_cell.angle_alpha   90.00
_cell.angle_beta   90.00
_cell.angle_gamma   90.00
#
_symmetry.space_group_name_H-M   'P 1'
#
loop_
_entity.id
_entity.type
_entity.pdbx_description
1 polymer ?
#
loop_
_entity_poly.entity_id
_entity_poly.type
_entity_poly.pdbx_seq_one_letter_code
_entity_poly.pdbx_strand_id
1 'polypeptide(L)'
;KKDKRNKRDSLNFSKVLYFFLMPFRPNLLKTYMSVDGFTEVSIDKLKVDGIEGVLIDADGTMGPHHTRQFSPEVVDHVNKMVNSGLKVAIYTNAFEDRFHQFKDIKVVTNVLPKPDKRGFEQAMNNFLDLDDPTAVCMIGDNFLTDGGACLAGMHFIHVRPIRGNES
;
A
#
# COMPACT_ATOMS: atom_id res chain seq x y z
N LYS A 1 -9.52 32.54 18.03
CA LYS A 1 -8.23 31.82 18.11
C LYS A 1 -8.51 30.37 17.80
N LYS A 2 -8.28 29.95 16.55
CA LYS A 2 -8.39 28.54 16.14
C LYS A 2 -7.14 27.80 16.60
N ASP A 3 -7.35 26.91 17.53
CA ASP A 3 -6.34 25.98 18.04
C ASP A 3 -5.92 25.02 16.90
N LYS A 4 -4.75 25.26 16.33
CA LYS A 4 -4.12 24.32 15.42
C LYS A 4 -3.55 23.19 16.27
N ARG A 5 -4.39 22.21 16.63
CA ARG A 5 -3.88 20.95 17.17
C ARG A 5 -3.05 20.27 16.11
N ASN A 6 -1.77 20.31 16.35
CA ASN A 6 -0.77 19.49 15.70
C ASN A 6 -1.27 18.04 15.65
N LYS A 7 -1.64 17.57 14.46
CA LYS A 7 -1.78 16.13 14.23
C LYS A 7 -0.38 15.53 14.27
N ARG A 8 0.17 15.37 15.46
CA ARG A 8 1.20 14.38 15.67
C ARG A 8 0.58 13.05 15.31
N ASP A 9 1.25 12.27 14.50
CA ASP A 9 0.90 10.89 14.22
C ASP A 9 0.65 10.18 15.55
N SER A 10 -0.60 10.23 15.99
CA SER A 10 -0.99 9.50 17.17
C SER A 10 -0.82 8.04 16.81
N LEU A 11 0.04 7.37 17.55
CA LEU A 11 0.08 5.90 17.55
C LEU A 11 -1.36 5.43 17.71
N ASN A 12 -1.97 5.09 16.58
CA ASN A 12 -3.34 4.63 16.55
C ASN A 12 -3.38 3.33 17.38
N PHE A 13 -4.42 3.18 18.20
CA PHE A 13 -4.64 1.96 19.00
C PHE A 13 -4.49 0.68 18.14
N SER A 14 -4.96 0.71 16.91
CA SER A 14 -4.81 -0.41 15.96
C SER A 14 -3.36 -0.73 15.63
N LYS A 15 -2.49 0.28 15.48
CA LYS A 15 -1.05 0.09 15.24
C LYS A 15 -0.36 -0.53 16.45
N VAL A 16 -0.71 -0.05 17.64
CA VAL A 16 -0.18 -0.57 18.90
C VAL A 16 -0.65 -2.01 19.12
N LEU A 17 -1.92 -2.28 18.93
CA LEU A 17 -2.47 -3.63 19.05
C LEU A 17 -1.82 -4.60 18.06
N TYR A 18 -1.65 -4.19 16.82
CA TYR A 18 -0.97 -4.97 15.80
C TYR A 18 0.47 -5.31 16.20
N PHE A 19 1.22 -4.32 16.69
CA PHE A 19 2.57 -4.50 17.18
C PHE A 19 2.65 -5.51 18.34
N PHE A 20 1.73 -5.43 19.31
CA PHE A 20 1.68 -6.36 20.45
C PHE A 20 1.26 -7.78 20.05
N LEU A 21 0.45 -7.93 19.03
CA LEU A 21 0.03 -9.26 18.55
C LEU A 21 1.08 -9.94 17.68
N MET A 22 2.05 -9.20 17.13
CA MET A 22 3.11 -9.74 16.27
C MET A 22 3.88 -10.93 16.87
N PRO A 23 4.33 -10.91 18.15
CA PRO A 23 5.09 -12.01 18.72
C PRO A 23 4.27 -13.28 18.93
N PHE A 24 2.94 -13.15 19.05
CA PHE A 24 2.02 -14.25 19.37
C PHE A 24 1.34 -14.85 18.14
N ARG A 25 1.40 -14.17 17.02
CA ARG A 25 0.79 -14.59 15.74
C ARG A 25 1.73 -14.32 14.58
N PRO A 26 2.83 -15.09 14.43
CA PRO A 26 3.78 -14.88 13.34
C PRO A 26 3.15 -14.99 11.95
N ASN A 27 2.01 -15.67 11.82
CA ASN A 27 1.27 -15.76 10.56
C ASN A 27 0.63 -14.43 10.12
N LEU A 28 0.46 -13.45 11.01
CA LEU A 28 -0.04 -12.12 10.67
C LEU A 28 0.98 -11.28 9.88
N LEU A 29 2.24 -11.72 9.86
CA LEU A 29 3.36 -11.05 9.18
C LEU A 29 3.82 -11.82 7.94
N LYS A 30 2.98 -12.67 7.38
CA LYS A 30 3.35 -13.34 6.14
C LYS A 30 3.57 -12.31 5.03
N THR A 31 4.83 -11.96 4.86
CA THR A 31 5.29 -11.29 3.66
C THR A 31 5.29 -12.31 2.54
N TYR A 32 4.52 -12.07 1.52
CA TYR A 32 4.49 -12.90 0.32
C TYR A 32 5.83 -12.82 -0.43
N MET A 33 6.44 -11.64 -0.44
CA MET A 33 7.69 -11.36 -1.12
C MET A 33 8.35 -10.12 -0.49
N SER A 34 9.67 -10.03 -0.59
CA SER A 34 10.43 -8.82 -0.29
C SER A 34 11.30 -8.45 -1.48
N VAL A 35 11.27 -7.19 -1.88
CA VAL A 35 12.02 -6.67 -3.04
C VAL A 35 12.74 -5.37 -2.67
N ASP A 36 13.84 -5.07 -3.39
CA ASP A 36 14.64 -3.88 -3.15
C ASP A 36 14.02 -2.59 -3.69
N GLY A 37 13.13 -2.70 -4.67
CA GLY A 37 12.43 -1.56 -5.26
C GLY A 37 11.08 -1.95 -5.84
N PHE A 38 10.18 -0.99 -5.92
CA PHE A 38 8.84 -1.19 -6.47
C PHE A 38 8.85 -1.76 -7.89
N THR A 39 9.78 -1.30 -8.73
CA THR A 39 9.90 -1.77 -10.12
C THR A 39 10.41 -3.21 -10.25
N GLU A 40 10.90 -3.80 -9.17
CA GLU A 40 11.31 -5.21 -9.11
C GLU A 40 10.16 -6.18 -8.80
N VAL A 41 8.98 -5.66 -8.48
CA VAL A 41 7.79 -6.51 -8.30
C VAL A 41 7.43 -7.16 -9.64
N SER A 42 7.52 -8.49 -9.68
CA SER A 42 7.24 -9.26 -10.90
C SER A 42 5.74 -9.33 -11.15
N ILE A 43 5.30 -8.69 -12.23
CA ILE A 43 3.91 -8.71 -12.67
C ILE A 43 3.49 -10.13 -13.09
N ASP A 44 4.37 -10.85 -13.79
CA ASP A 44 4.10 -12.22 -14.23
C ASP A 44 3.89 -13.15 -13.03
N LYS A 45 4.72 -13.01 -11.99
CA LYS A 45 4.57 -13.81 -10.76
C LYS A 45 3.25 -13.51 -10.05
N LEU A 46 2.86 -12.25 -9.94
CA LEU A 46 1.55 -11.87 -9.37
C LEU A 46 0.42 -12.60 -10.09
N LYS A 47 0.42 -12.58 -11.41
CA LYS A 47 -0.63 -13.19 -12.22
C LYS A 47 -0.62 -14.71 -12.13
N VAL A 48 0.55 -15.35 -12.16
CA VAL A 48 0.69 -16.80 -11.99
C VAL A 48 0.19 -17.26 -10.63
N ASP A 49 0.39 -16.46 -9.59
CA ASP A 49 -0.05 -16.75 -8.23
C ASP A 49 -1.52 -16.39 -7.97
N GLY A 50 -2.26 -15.97 -8.99
CA GLY A 50 -3.69 -15.71 -8.91
C GLY A 50 -4.07 -14.33 -8.37
N ILE A 51 -3.13 -13.40 -8.32
CA ILE A 51 -3.41 -12.00 -7.95
C ILE A 51 -4.18 -11.33 -9.08
N GLU A 52 -5.29 -10.70 -8.73
CA GLU A 52 -6.16 -9.96 -9.65
C GLU A 52 -6.13 -8.45 -9.37
N GLY A 53 -5.81 -8.06 -8.14
CA GLY A 53 -5.78 -6.66 -7.72
C GLY A 53 -4.57 -6.31 -6.87
N VAL A 54 -4.12 -5.07 -7.00
CA VAL A 54 -2.95 -4.53 -6.30
C VAL A 54 -3.30 -3.20 -5.66
N LEU A 55 -3.00 -3.08 -4.37
CA LEU A 55 -3.00 -1.83 -3.62
C LEU A 55 -1.54 -1.39 -3.43
N ILE A 56 -1.22 -0.15 -3.76
CA ILE A 56 0.15 0.36 -3.70
C ILE A 56 0.22 1.53 -2.74
N ASP A 57 1.11 1.46 -1.74
CA ASP A 57 1.47 2.59 -0.91
C ASP A 57 2.34 3.58 -1.69
N ALA A 58 2.24 4.87 -1.37
CA ALA A 58 2.98 5.91 -2.07
C ALA A 58 4.31 6.23 -1.40
N ASP A 59 4.26 6.78 -0.19
CA ASP A 59 5.44 7.32 0.51
C ASP A 59 6.40 6.21 0.95
N GLY A 60 7.65 6.32 0.52
CA GLY A 60 8.68 5.31 0.77
C GLY A 60 8.63 4.11 -0.16
N THR A 61 7.57 3.92 -0.93
CA THR A 61 7.35 2.78 -1.83
C THR A 61 7.52 3.16 -3.30
N MET A 62 6.74 4.12 -3.79
CA MET A 62 6.83 4.62 -5.17
C MET A 62 7.77 5.82 -5.32
N GLY A 63 8.08 6.49 -4.24
CA GLY A 63 8.96 7.63 -4.19
C GLY A 63 9.23 8.08 -2.76
N PRO A 64 10.09 9.10 -2.56
CA PRO A 64 10.31 9.70 -1.25
C PRO A 64 9.03 10.24 -0.63
N HIS A 65 9.01 10.39 0.69
CA HIS A 65 7.86 10.94 1.41
C HIS A 65 7.45 12.31 0.84
N HIS A 66 6.13 12.46 0.63
CA HIS A 66 5.50 13.69 0.10
C HIS A 66 5.97 14.11 -1.31
N THR A 67 6.62 13.21 -2.06
CA THR A 67 7.01 13.55 -3.43
C THR A 67 5.80 13.91 -4.29
N ARG A 68 5.97 14.93 -5.13
CA ARG A 68 4.99 15.34 -6.15
C ARG A 68 5.40 14.90 -7.55
N GLN A 69 6.61 14.38 -7.68
CA GLN A 69 7.18 13.92 -8.92
C GLN A 69 7.68 12.49 -8.73
N PHE A 70 7.03 11.56 -9.44
CA PHE A 70 7.42 10.15 -9.46
C PHE A 70 8.32 9.88 -10.66
N SER A 71 9.24 8.92 -10.51
CA SER A 71 10.14 8.58 -11.61
C SER A 71 9.38 7.95 -12.79
N PRO A 72 9.86 8.16 -14.04
CA PRO A 72 9.24 7.53 -15.20
C PRO A 72 9.16 6.00 -15.10
N GLU A 73 10.15 5.37 -14.47
CA GLU A 73 10.21 3.92 -14.28
C GLU A 73 9.08 3.42 -13.37
N VAL A 74 8.77 4.16 -12.31
CA VAL A 74 7.65 3.83 -11.41
C VAL A 74 6.32 3.99 -12.13
N VAL A 75 6.11 5.10 -12.81
CA VAL A 75 4.88 5.35 -13.58
C VAL A 75 4.68 4.27 -14.64
N ASP A 76 5.74 3.93 -15.38
CA ASP A 76 5.72 2.89 -16.40
C ASP A 76 5.39 1.51 -15.80
N HIS A 77 5.94 1.18 -14.65
CA HIS A 77 5.65 -0.09 -13.99
C HIS A 77 4.18 -0.22 -13.54
N VAL A 78 3.59 0.85 -13.02
CA VAL A 78 2.15 0.91 -12.71
C VAL A 78 1.32 0.71 -13.98
N ASN A 79 1.69 1.37 -15.07
CA ASN A 79 1.01 1.22 -16.35
C ASN A 79 1.11 -0.21 -16.90
N LYS A 80 2.26 -0.86 -16.75
CA LYS A 80 2.44 -2.29 -17.08
C LYS A 80 1.54 -3.20 -16.27
N MET A 81 1.37 -2.93 -14.98
CA MET A 81 0.42 -3.67 -14.13
C MET A 81 -1.00 -3.58 -14.68
N VAL A 82 -1.46 -2.37 -14.98
CA VAL A 82 -2.80 -2.14 -15.54
C VAL A 82 -2.96 -2.83 -16.90
N ASN A 83 -1.99 -2.67 -17.78
CA ASN A 83 -2.02 -3.25 -19.13
C ASN A 83 -1.98 -4.79 -19.11
N SER A 84 -1.45 -5.38 -18.05
CA SER A 84 -1.47 -6.83 -17.84
C SER A 84 -2.83 -7.39 -17.41
N GLY A 85 -3.78 -6.51 -17.07
CA GLY A 85 -5.12 -6.89 -16.60
C GLY A 85 -5.31 -6.83 -15.09
N LEU A 86 -4.28 -6.42 -14.32
CA LEU A 86 -4.42 -6.19 -12.89
C LEU A 86 -5.27 -4.94 -12.62
N LYS A 87 -6.14 -5.02 -11.62
CA LYS A 87 -6.81 -3.86 -11.05
C LYS A 87 -5.86 -3.19 -10.07
N VAL A 88 -5.66 -1.89 -10.20
CA VAL A 88 -4.65 -1.15 -9.42
C VAL A 88 -5.28 0.07 -8.78
N ALA A 89 -4.97 0.30 -7.50
CA ALA A 89 -5.30 1.52 -6.78
C ALA A 89 -4.15 1.91 -5.85
N ILE A 90 -4.00 3.22 -5.63
CA ILE A 90 -3.04 3.76 -4.66
C ILE A 90 -3.73 3.87 -3.31
N TYR A 91 -3.15 3.26 -2.28
CA TYR A 91 -3.66 3.30 -0.91
C TYR A 91 -2.61 3.87 0.05
N THR A 92 -2.73 5.15 0.33
CA THR A 92 -1.82 5.90 1.22
C THR A 92 -2.59 6.49 2.40
N ASN A 93 -1.95 6.52 3.60
CA ASN A 93 -2.47 7.26 4.75
C ASN A 93 -2.25 8.77 4.64
N ALA A 94 -1.32 9.22 3.78
CA ALA A 94 -1.03 10.61 3.50
C ALA A 94 -1.68 11.04 2.18
N PHE A 95 -3.00 11.30 2.25
CA PHE A 95 -3.73 11.75 1.07
C PHE A 95 -3.35 13.21 0.77
N GLU A 96 -2.76 13.40 -0.40
CA GLU A 96 -2.46 14.70 -1.00
C GLU A 96 -2.78 14.64 -2.49
N ASP A 97 -3.15 15.77 -3.07
CA ASP A 97 -3.39 15.85 -4.51
C ASP A 97 -2.06 15.95 -5.27
N ARG A 98 -1.48 14.81 -5.61
CA ARG A 98 -0.12 14.69 -6.19
C ARG A 98 0.06 13.53 -7.16
N PHE A 99 -1.00 12.78 -7.47
CA PHE A 99 -0.90 11.56 -8.29
C PHE A 99 -1.28 11.80 -9.76
N HIS A 100 -1.06 12.99 -10.27
CA HIS A 100 -1.44 13.39 -11.63
C HIS A 100 -0.77 12.58 -12.75
N GLN A 101 0.42 12.03 -12.46
CA GLN A 101 1.14 11.20 -13.41
C GLN A 101 0.50 9.82 -13.62
N PHE A 102 -0.33 9.37 -12.68
CA PHE A 102 -1.02 8.08 -12.72
C PHE A 102 -2.44 8.26 -13.26
N LYS A 103 -2.54 8.40 -14.56
CA LYS A 103 -3.83 8.56 -15.26
C LYS A 103 -4.65 7.27 -15.11
N ASP A 104 -5.94 7.44 -14.85
CA ASP A 104 -6.90 6.35 -14.71
C ASP A 104 -6.63 5.38 -13.54
N ILE A 105 -5.71 5.73 -12.64
CA ILE A 105 -5.47 4.99 -11.41
C ILE A 105 -6.27 5.63 -10.27
N LYS A 106 -7.10 4.83 -9.62
CA LYS A 106 -7.87 5.29 -8.46
C LYS A 106 -6.96 5.49 -7.25
N VAL A 107 -7.21 6.55 -6.50
CA VAL A 107 -6.61 6.78 -5.19
C VAL A 107 -7.67 6.50 -4.13
N VAL A 108 -7.35 5.60 -3.20
CA VAL A 108 -8.28 5.18 -2.14
C VAL A 108 -8.53 6.34 -1.19
N THR A 109 -9.79 6.71 -1.01
CA THR A 109 -10.25 7.79 -0.16
C THR A 109 -11.45 7.37 0.68
N ASN A 110 -11.68 8.06 1.79
CA ASN A 110 -12.84 7.84 2.68
C ASN A 110 -12.93 6.41 3.23
N VAL A 111 -11.78 5.80 3.49
CA VAL A 111 -11.68 4.51 4.16
C VAL A 111 -10.88 4.65 5.46
N LEU A 112 -10.98 3.66 6.33
CA LEU A 112 -10.17 3.63 7.53
C LEU A 112 -8.68 3.54 7.21
N PRO A 113 -7.82 4.24 7.96
CA PRO A 113 -6.39 4.24 7.68
C PRO A 113 -5.75 2.89 8.01
N LYS A 114 -4.67 2.57 7.27
CA LYS A 114 -3.83 1.42 7.56
C LYS A 114 -3.22 1.54 8.98
N PRO A 115 -3.13 0.48 9.76
CA PRO A 115 -3.26 -0.93 9.39
C PRO A 115 -4.66 -1.54 9.63
N ASP A 116 -5.71 -0.76 9.84
CA ASP A 116 -7.04 -1.29 10.10
C ASP A 116 -7.51 -2.18 8.93
N LYS A 117 -7.82 -3.45 9.23
CA LYS A 117 -8.23 -4.41 8.20
C LYS A 117 -9.49 -3.99 7.43
N ARG A 118 -10.39 -3.25 8.08
CA ARG A 118 -11.61 -2.75 7.46
C ARG A 118 -11.32 -1.74 6.35
N GLY A 119 -10.25 -0.95 6.51
CA GLY A 119 -9.77 -0.05 5.46
C GLY A 119 -9.30 -0.80 4.23
N PHE A 120 -8.58 -1.91 4.40
CA PHE A 120 -8.18 -2.79 3.30
C PHE A 120 -9.38 -3.45 2.61
N GLU A 121 -10.35 -3.92 3.38
CA GLU A 121 -11.58 -4.49 2.83
C GLU A 121 -12.37 -3.46 2.01
N GLN A 122 -12.50 -2.24 2.51
CA GLN A 122 -13.14 -1.13 1.80
C GLN A 122 -12.38 -0.76 0.51
N ALA A 123 -11.05 -0.71 0.57
CA ALA A 123 -10.22 -0.45 -0.60
C ALA A 123 -10.40 -1.54 -1.68
N MET A 124 -10.41 -2.79 -1.28
CA MET A 124 -10.64 -3.91 -2.18
C MET A 124 -12.01 -3.84 -2.84
N ASN A 125 -13.07 -3.68 -2.05
CA ASN A 125 -14.44 -3.73 -2.54
C ASN A 125 -14.79 -2.51 -3.39
N ASN A 126 -14.40 -1.30 -2.96
CA ASN A 126 -14.88 -0.06 -3.56
C ASN A 126 -13.94 0.48 -4.65
N PHE A 127 -12.65 0.14 -4.61
CA PHE A 127 -11.65 0.69 -5.53
C PHE A 127 -11.06 -0.36 -6.49
N LEU A 128 -11.01 -1.62 -6.11
CA LEU A 128 -10.58 -2.70 -6.99
C LEU A 128 -11.76 -3.50 -7.57
N ASP A 129 -12.95 -3.32 -7.02
CA ASP A 129 -14.16 -4.09 -7.41
C ASP A 129 -13.92 -5.60 -7.30
N LEU A 130 -13.30 -6.01 -6.19
CA LEU A 130 -13.00 -7.40 -5.85
C LEU A 130 -13.58 -7.73 -4.47
N ASP A 131 -13.83 -9.00 -4.21
CA ASP A 131 -14.39 -9.51 -2.96
C ASP A 131 -13.57 -10.64 -2.32
N ASP A 132 -12.56 -11.16 -3.03
CA ASP A 132 -11.66 -12.20 -2.54
C ASP A 132 -10.31 -11.59 -2.12
N PRO A 133 -10.04 -11.45 -0.81
CA PRO A 133 -8.78 -10.87 -0.33
C PRO A 133 -7.55 -11.70 -0.73
N THR A 134 -7.69 -13.00 -0.96
CA THR A 134 -6.56 -13.84 -1.39
C THR A 134 -6.10 -13.54 -2.82
N ALA A 135 -6.93 -12.84 -3.61
CA ALA A 135 -6.58 -12.36 -4.94
C ALA A 135 -6.01 -10.93 -4.94
N VAL A 136 -5.79 -10.35 -3.76
CA VAL A 136 -5.29 -8.98 -3.60
C VAL A 136 -3.92 -8.97 -2.95
N CYS A 137 -3.05 -8.11 -3.45
CA CYS A 137 -1.74 -7.87 -2.89
C CYS A 137 -1.56 -6.40 -2.53
N MET A 138 -1.12 -6.12 -1.31
CA MET A 138 -0.65 -4.80 -0.90
C MET A 138 0.86 -4.70 -1.10
N ILE A 139 1.33 -3.65 -1.74
CA ILE A 139 2.75 -3.34 -1.93
C ILE A 139 3.09 -2.11 -1.12
N GLY A 140 4.03 -2.22 -0.20
CA GLY A 140 4.42 -1.13 0.68
C GLY A 140 5.72 -1.34 1.42
N ASP A 141 6.25 -0.25 1.98
CA ASP A 141 7.54 -0.22 2.68
C ASP A 141 7.43 -0.40 4.20
N ASN A 142 6.24 -0.31 4.75
CA ASN A 142 6.04 -0.26 6.20
C ASN A 142 5.20 -1.44 6.71
N PHE A 143 5.86 -2.39 7.40
CA PHE A 143 5.19 -3.55 8.00
C PHE A 143 4.08 -3.17 8.98
N LEU A 144 4.23 -2.07 9.73
CA LEU A 144 3.26 -1.65 10.75
C LEU A 144 1.97 -1.06 10.17
N THR A 145 2.02 -0.55 8.96
CA THR A 145 0.85 0.01 8.26
C THR A 145 0.41 -0.88 7.10
N ASP A 146 1.27 -1.09 6.13
CA ASP A 146 0.96 -1.84 4.92
C ASP A 146 0.79 -3.34 5.18
N GLY A 147 1.53 -3.87 6.14
CA GLY A 147 1.42 -5.25 6.59
C GLY A 147 0.07 -5.61 7.22
N GLY A 148 -0.75 -4.61 7.57
CA GLY A 148 -2.13 -4.80 8.00
C GLY A 148 -3.01 -5.51 6.95
N ALA A 149 -2.59 -5.51 5.69
CA ALA A 149 -3.23 -6.28 4.63
C ALA A 149 -3.35 -7.78 4.96
N CYS A 150 -2.38 -8.34 5.66
CA CYS A 150 -2.40 -9.74 6.09
C CYS A 150 -3.55 -10.04 7.05
N LEU A 151 -3.97 -9.08 7.88
CA LEU A 151 -5.13 -9.21 8.76
C LEU A 151 -6.45 -9.28 7.97
N ALA A 152 -6.48 -8.67 6.80
CA ALA A 152 -7.62 -8.73 5.88
C ALA A 152 -7.60 -9.99 4.98
N GLY A 153 -6.59 -10.85 5.11
CA GLY A 153 -6.41 -12.04 4.29
C GLY A 153 -5.72 -11.80 2.95
N MET A 154 -5.17 -10.60 2.75
CA MET A 154 -4.44 -10.22 1.55
C MET A 154 -2.98 -10.64 1.63
N HIS A 155 -2.33 -10.75 0.47
CA HIS A 155 -0.88 -10.87 0.38
C HIS A 155 -0.21 -9.51 0.61
N PHE A 156 1.02 -9.54 1.08
CA PHE A 156 1.82 -8.35 1.29
C PHE A 156 3.21 -8.50 0.65
N ILE A 157 3.56 -7.55 -0.21
CA ILE A 157 4.92 -7.41 -0.75
C ILE A 157 5.59 -6.24 -0.06
N HIS A 158 6.67 -6.55 0.66
CA HIS A 158 7.51 -5.52 1.28
C HIS A 158 8.51 -4.97 0.26
N VAL A 159 8.53 -3.64 0.15
CA VAL A 159 9.50 -2.89 -0.65
C VAL A 159 10.46 -2.19 0.30
N ARG A 160 11.76 -2.24 0.00
CA ARG A 160 12.76 -1.50 0.76
C ARG A 160 12.44 -0.01 0.73
N PRO A 161 12.40 0.67 1.90
CA PRO A 161 12.00 2.07 1.97
C PRO A 161 12.91 2.99 1.14
N ILE A 162 12.31 3.86 0.34
CA ILE A 162 13.00 4.94 -0.35
C ILE A 162 13.14 6.10 0.64
N ARG A 163 14.38 6.41 1.01
CA ARG A 163 14.69 7.58 1.82
C ARG A 163 14.97 8.76 0.89
N GLY A 164 14.37 9.92 1.18
CA GLY A 164 14.77 11.17 0.54
C GLY A 164 16.22 11.48 0.90
N ASN A 165 16.95 12.10 -0.03
CA ASN A 165 18.25 12.65 0.32
C ASN A 165 18.04 13.71 1.42
N GLU A 166 18.45 13.40 2.62
CA GLU A 166 18.66 14.40 3.66
C GLU A 166 19.86 15.23 3.18
N SER A 167 19.57 16.37 2.55
CA SER A 167 20.58 17.39 2.22
C SER A 167 20.75 18.32 3.40
#